data_8d57c861c16b66167eea9b430a464998
#
_entry.id   8d57c861c16b66167eea9b430a464998
#
_cell.length_a   1.000
_cell.length_b   1.000
_cell.length_c   1.000
_cell.angle_alpha   90.00
_cell.angle_beta   90.00
_cell.angle_gamma   90.00
#
_symmetry.space_group_name_H-M   'P 1'
#
loop_
_entity.id
_entity.type
_entity.pdbx_description
1 polymer ?
#
loop_
_entity_poly.entity_id
_entity_poly.type
_entity_poly.pdbx_seq_one_letter_code
_entity_poly.pdbx_strand_id
1 'polypeptide(L)'
;MRLDGQIPDLGRVGVWSWSLVDQPAPQVRRAVAAFEAMGYRAAWFPESRGREAFTTSALILSATERLAAVTGIANIWARDPDAAASGANALGEAWPGRFVLGLGVSHAPSVARRGGDYARPLAKMRDYLGRIEGATFMGPPADPPVPVILAALGPQMLRLAASRTGGAHPYFVPVEHTRIAREALGSGPWLAPEQAVVVASDPGRARELARKHMSGYLRLDNYRRNLLRLGWNEAELEDGGSDAVVDAIVAWGDADTVAERIRQHLAAGADHVGIQVLSDEPFPLNDLEALADRLL
;
A
#
# COMPACT_ATOMS: atom_id res chain seq x y z
N MET A 1 -20.88 6.71 5.63
CA MET A 1 -20.20 5.96 4.55
C MET A 1 -20.04 4.50 4.97
N ARG A 2 -20.31 3.51 4.10
CA ARG A 2 -20.02 2.09 4.41
C ARG A 2 -18.53 1.84 4.27
N LEU A 3 -17.93 1.07 5.20
CA LEU A 3 -16.49 0.79 5.20
C LEU A 3 -16.15 -0.60 4.65
N ASP A 4 -17.12 -1.51 4.66
CA ASP A 4 -17.03 -2.90 4.20
C ASP A 4 -17.47 -3.08 2.73
N GLY A 5 -17.37 -2.02 1.93
CA GLY A 5 -17.69 -2.04 0.51
C GLY A 5 -16.89 -3.10 -0.25
N GLN A 6 -17.49 -3.66 -1.29
CA GLN A 6 -16.82 -4.65 -2.14
C GLN A 6 -15.64 -4.01 -2.87
N ILE A 7 -14.46 -4.63 -2.75
CA ILE A 7 -13.27 -4.21 -3.51
C ILE A 7 -13.53 -4.46 -4.99
N PRO A 8 -13.28 -3.46 -5.88
CA PRO A 8 -13.40 -3.67 -7.31
C PRO A 8 -12.34 -4.68 -7.82
N ASP A 9 -12.53 -5.17 -9.03
CA ASP A 9 -11.53 -6.05 -9.64
C ASP A 9 -10.26 -5.26 -10.00
N LEU A 10 -9.27 -5.33 -9.12
CA LEU A 10 -7.97 -4.68 -9.27
C LEU A 10 -6.91 -5.60 -9.89
N GLY A 11 -7.29 -6.80 -10.35
CA GLY A 11 -6.34 -7.84 -10.76
C GLY A 11 -5.58 -8.44 -9.58
N ARG A 12 -4.67 -9.38 -9.89
CA ARG A 12 -3.84 -10.06 -8.88
C ARG A 12 -2.63 -9.23 -8.43
N VAL A 13 -2.20 -8.28 -9.27
CA VAL A 13 -1.06 -7.39 -9.01
C VAL A 13 -1.34 -5.96 -9.44
N GLY A 14 -0.71 -5.01 -8.77
CA GLY A 14 -0.76 -3.58 -9.11
C GLY A 14 0.60 -2.93 -8.91
N VAL A 15 0.78 -1.71 -9.41
CA VAL A 15 2.01 -0.94 -9.24
C VAL A 15 1.92 -0.08 -7.98
N TRP A 16 2.86 -0.25 -7.07
CA TRP A 16 3.02 0.61 -5.90
C TRP A 16 4.23 1.54 -6.10
N SER A 17 4.06 2.86 -5.99
CA SER A 17 5.16 3.79 -6.26
C SER A 17 5.11 5.08 -5.45
N TRP A 18 6.27 5.44 -4.85
CA TRP A 18 6.49 6.76 -4.25
C TRP A 18 6.48 7.87 -5.29
N SER A 19 6.94 7.60 -6.51
CA SER A 19 7.06 8.59 -7.57
C SER A 19 5.72 9.18 -8.01
N LEU A 20 4.62 8.53 -7.70
CA LEU A 20 3.28 9.06 -7.95
C LEU A 20 2.96 10.31 -7.11
N VAL A 21 3.66 10.53 -5.99
CA VAL A 21 3.40 11.67 -5.10
C VAL A 21 4.49 12.73 -5.10
N ASP A 22 5.69 12.45 -5.65
CA ASP A 22 6.83 13.38 -5.62
C ASP A 22 7.29 13.85 -7.01
N GLN A 23 6.91 13.17 -8.11
CA GLN A 23 7.27 13.57 -9.46
C GLN A 23 6.28 14.59 -10.07
N PRO A 24 6.72 15.38 -11.08
CA PRO A 24 5.84 16.32 -11.78
C PRO A 24 4.59 15.67 -12.37
N ALA A 25 3.44 16.34 -12.28
CA ALA A 25 2.16 15.80 -12.72
C ALA A 25 2.14 15.29 -14.19
N PRO A 26 2.81 15.92 -15.17
CA PRO A 26 2.89 15.38 -16.52
C PRO A 26 3.64 14.04 -16.60
N GLN A 27 4.66 13.81 -15.75
CA GLN A 27 5.35 12.53 -15.68
C GLN A 27 4.47 11.46 -15.05
N VAL A 28 3.77 11.78 -13.96
CA VAL A 28 2.81 10.88 -13.30
C VAL A 28 1.74 10.44 -14.30
N ARG A 29 1.14 11.37 -15.05
CA ARG A 29 0.12 11.03 -16.06
C ARG A 29 0.64 10.05 -17.12
N ARG A 30 1.85 10.27 -17.65
CA ARG A 30 2.47 9.35 -18.60
C ARG A 30 2.74 7.98 -17.99
N ALA A 31 3.23 7.94 -16.75
CA ALA A 31 3.54 6.69 -16.06
C ALA A 31 2.28 5.85 -15.81
N VAL A 32 1.20 6.45 -15.30
CA VAL A 32 -0.04 5.70 -15.03
C VAL A 32 -0.75 5.24 -16.31
N ALA A 33 -0.65 6.01 -17.40
CA ALA A 33 -1.12 5.58 -18.72
C ALA A 33 -0.30 4.38 -19.23
N ALA A 34 1.03 4.36 -18.98
CA ALA A 34 1.87 3.20 -19.30
C ALA A 34 1.52 1.99 -18.45
N PHE A 35 1.28 2.14 -17.13
CA PHE A 35 0.82 1.04 -16.26
C PHE A 35 -0.48 0.42 -16.78
N GLU A 36 -1.45 1.25 -17.16
CA GLU A 36 -2.71 0.78 -17.75
C GLU A 36 -2.50 0.08 -19.10
N ALA A 37 -1.62 0.59 -19.95
CA ALA A 37 -1.29 -0.02 -21.23
C ALA A 37 -0.60 -1.40 -21.08
N MET A 38 0.21 -1.60 -20.04
CA MET A 38 0.82 -2.88 -19.69
C MET A 38 -0.19 -3.88 -19.09
N GLY A 39 -1.42 -3.46 -18.78
CA GLY A 39 -2.47 -4.32 -18.24
C GLY A 39 -2.64 -4.27 -16.72
N TYR A 40 -1.84 -3.47 -15.99
CA TYR A 40 -2.06 -3.25 -14.56
C TYR A 40 -3.42 -2.56 -14.33
N ARG A 41 -4.11 -2.95 -13.25
CA ARG A 41 -5.45 -2.44 -12.92
C ARG A 41 -5.47 -1.58 -11.66
N ALA A 42 -4.36 -1.49 -10.93
CA ALA A 42 -4.25 -0.68 -9.71
C ALA A 42 -2.93 0.06 -9.64
N ALA A 43 -2.98 1.36 -9.31
CA ALA A 43 -1.84 2.18 -8.92
C ALA A 43 -1.96 2.54 -7.43
N TRP A 44 -0.96 2.13 -6.65
CA TRP A 44 -0.85 2.34 -5.22
C TRP A 44 0.15 3.44 -4.91
N PHE A 45 -0.14 4.27 -3.94
CA PHE A 45 0.77 5.34 -3.54
C PHE A 45 0.56 5.76 -2.08
N PRO A 46 1.63 6.22 -1.41
CA PRO A 46 1.56 6.66 -0.01
C PRO A 46 1.10 8.11 0.12
N GLU A 47 0.79 8.51 1.36
CA GLU A 47 0.69 9.92 1.73
C GLU A 47 1.69 10.24 2.85
N SER A 48 2.66 11.09 2.56
CA SER A 48 3.69 11.53 3.51
C SER A 48 3.97 13.03 3.39
N ARG A 49 4.97 13.41 2.57
CA ARG A 49 5.41 14.79 2.35
C ARG A 49 5.21 15.27 0.92
N GLY A 50 4.83 14.36 0.02
CA GLY A 50 4.53 14.66 -1.37
C GLY A 50 3.13 15.20 -1.58
N ARG A 51 2.58 14.95 -2.74
CA ARG A 51 1.22 15.37 -3.11
C ARG A 51 0.20 14.70 -2.19
N GLU A 52 -0.85 15.44 -1.85
CA GLU A 52 -1.97 15.00 -1.02
C GLU A 52 -2.70 13.82 -1.68
N ALA A 53 -3.23 12.89 -0.88
CA ALA A 53 -3.72 11.60 -1.36
C ALA A 53 -4.91 11.72 -2.32
N PHE A 54 -5.90 12.54 -2.04
CA PHE A 54 -7.10 12.66 -2.90
C PHE A 54 -6.80 13.43 -4.18
N THR A 55 -5.94 14.43 -4.10
CA THR A 55 -5.40 15.13 -5.28
C THR A 55 -4.60 14.20 -6.19
N THR A 56 -3.80 13.30 -5.60
CA THR A 56 -3.06 12.27 -6.36
C THR A 56 -4.03 11.28 -6.99
N SER A 57 -5.05 10.84 -6.27
CA SER A 57 -6.10 9.96 -6.81
C SER A 57 -6.79 10.57 -8.01
N ALA A 58 -7.24 11.82 -7.90
CA ALA A 58 -7.86 12.54 -9.02
C ALA A 58 -6.93 12.68 -10.23
N LEU A 59 -5.62 12.93 -9.99
CA LEU A 59 -4.62 13.01 -11.05
C LEU A 59 -4.47 11.69 -11.81
N ILE A 60 -4.43 10.56 -11.09
CA ILE A 60 -4.34 9.20 -11.67
C ILE A 60 -5.62 8.87 -12.43
N LEU A 61 -6.76 9.01 -11.78
CA LEU A 61 -8.08 8.65 -12.33
C LEU A 61 -8.44 9.45 -13.58
N SER A 62 -8.08 10.75 -13.62
CA SER A 62 -8.29 11.61 -14.80
C SER A 62 -7.35 11.32 -15.97
N ALA A 63 -6.27 10.59 -15.75
CA ALA A 63 -5.27 10.25 -16.77
C ALA A 63 -5.42 8.84 -17.35
N THR A 64 -6.38 8.06 -16.85
CA THR A 64 -6.60 6.65 -17.19
C THR A 64 -8.09 6.35 -17.32
N GLU A 65 -8.44 5.23 -17.97
CA GLU A 65 -9.83 4.81 -18.19
C GLU A 65 -10.27 3.68 -17.27
N ARG A 66 -9.37 2.76 -16.92
CA ARG A 66 -9.64 1.52 -16.16
C ARG A 66 -8.82 1.38 -14.89
N LEU A 67 -7.63 1.99 -14.86
CA LEU A 67 -6.72 1.90 -13.72
C LEU A 67 -7.37 2.50 -12.47
N ALA A 68 -7.39 1.76 -11.39
CA ALA A 68 -7.86 2.23 -10.10
C ALA A 68 -6.75 2.94 -9.32
N ALA A 69 -7.11 3.97 -8.57
CA ALA A 69 -6.25 4.63 -7.62
C ALA A 69 -6.48 4.04 -6.22
N VAL A 70 -5.42 3.58 -5.56
CA VAL A 70 -5.49 2.99 -4.22
C VAL A 70 -4.52 3.71 -3.31
N THR A 71 -5.01 4.30 -2.24
CA THR A 71 -4.11 4.91 -1.27
C THR A 71 -3.44 3.84 -0.39
N GLY A 72 -2.13 3.77 -0.43
CA GLY A 72 -1.30 2.85 0.36
C GLY A 72 -0.32 3.58 1.26
N ILE A 73 -0.76 4.44 2.16
CA ILE A 73 -2.11 4.73 2.68
C ILE A 73 -2.35 6.24 2.79
N ALA A 74 -3.63 6.65 2.79
CA ALA A 74 -4.02 7.98 3.22
C ALA A 74 -3.88 8.10 4.74
N ASN A 75 -3.23 9.18 5.18
CA ASN A 75 -2.88 9.38 6.58
C ASN A 75 -4.05 10.00 7.36
N ILE A 76 -4.56 9.32 8.39
CA ILE A 76 -5.67 9.81 9.23
C ILE A 76 -5.33 11.09 10.04
N TRP A 77 -4.07 11.51 10.07
CA TRP A 77 -3.64 12.75 10.69
C TRP A 77 -3.53 13.91 9.70
N ALA A 78 -3.73 13.65 8.40
CA ALA A 78 -3.66 14.68 7.37
C ALA A 78 -5.00 15.41 7.19
N ARG A 79 -6.09 14.76 7.51
CA ARG A 79 -7.45 15.31 7.38
C ARG A 79 -8.39 14.74 8.43
N ASP A 80 -9.43 15.48 8.80
CA ASP A 80 -10.48 14.98 9.67
C ASP A 80 -11.37 13.93 8.96
N PRO A 81 -12.15 13.13 9.72
CA PRO A 81 -12.99 12.07 9.15
C PRO A 81 -14.05 12.54 8.18
N ASP A 82 -14.65 13.74 8.41
CA ASP A 82 -15.68 14.28 7.54
C ASP A 82 -15.09 14.69 6.19
N ALA A 83 -13.92 15.34 6.19
CA ALA A 83 -13.18 15.66 4.97
C ALA A 83 -12.75 14.39 4.23
N ALA A 84 -12.35 13.34 4.95
CA ALA A 84 -11.99 12.06 4.33
C ALA A 84 -13.19 11.38 3.66
N ALA A 85 -14.35 11.34 4.35
CA ALA A 85 -15.58 10.79 3.80
C ALA A 85 -16.06 11.57 2.58
N SER A 86 -16.04 12.91 2.66
CA SER A 86 -16.45 13.78 1.55
C SER A 86 -15.57 13.62 0.33
N GLY A 87 -14.24 13.62 0.49
CA GLY A 87 -13.31 13.41 -0.61
C GLY A 87 -13.41 12.02 -1.23
N ALA A 88 -13.60 10.97 -0.40
CA ALA A 88 -13.79 9.62 -0.90
C ALA A 88 -15.09 9.48 -1.71
N ASN A 89 -16.20 10.04 -1.22
CA ASN A 89 -17.45 10.03 -1.99
C ASN A 89 -17.33 10.80 -3.30
N ALA A 90 -16.69 11.97 -3.30
CA ALA A 90 -16.49 12.75 -4.53
C ALA A 90 -15.66 12.00 -5.56
N LEU A 91 -14.59 11.30 -5.15
CA LEU A 91 -13.79 10.48 -6.06
C LEU A 91 -14.56 9.25 -6.56
N GLY A 92 -15.31 8.59 -5.68
CA GLY A 92 -16.11 7.42 -6.05
C GLY A 92 -17.28 7.75 -6.96
N GLU A 93 -17.90 8.91 -6.80
CA GLU A 93 -18.97 9.41 -7.67
C GLU A 93 -18.42 9.78 -9.05
N ALA A 94 -17.30 10.53 -9.10
CA ALA A 94 -16.69 10.96 -10.35
C ALA A 94 -16.05 9.80 -11.14
N TRP A 95 -15.57 8.74 -10.47
CA TRP A 95 -14.93 7.56 -11.06
C TRP A 95 -15.44 6.26 -10.41
N PRO A 96 -16.66 5.82 -10.69
CA PRO A 96 -17.29 4.67 -10.05
C PRO A 96 -16.44 3.40 -10.14
N GLY A 97 -16.22 2.74 -8.99
CA GLY A 97 -15.46 1.50 -8.89
C GLY A 97 -13.94 1.61 -9.14
N ARG A 98 -13.38 2.84 -9.23
CA ARG A 98 -11.96 3.04 -9.53
C ARG A 98 -11.15 3.68 -8.40
N PHE A 99 -11.75 3.85 -7.22
CA PHE A 99 -11.05 4.37 -6.05
C PHE A 99 -11.21 3.43 -4.85
N VAL A 100 -10.09 3.14 -4.14
CA VAL A 100 -10.08 2.42 -2.87
C VAL A 100 -9.37 3.28 -1.84
N LEU A 101 -10.04 3.55 -0.70
CA LEU A 101 -9.49 4.33 0.38
C LEU A 101 -8.73 3.44 1.38
N GLY A 102 -7.42 3.33 1.20
CA GLY A 102 -6.53 2.74 2.21
C GLY A 102 -6.20 3.78 3.28
N LEU A 103 -6.48 3.47 4.54
CA LEU A 103 -6.24 4.34 5.70
C LEU A 103 -5.12 3.79 6.58
N GLY A 104 -4.31 4.69 7.15
CA GLY A 104 -3.25 4.32 8.08
C GLY A 104 -2.98 5.35 9.16
N VAL A 105 -2.43 4.87 10.29
CA VAL A 105 -2.11 5.70 11.46
C VAL A 105 -0.75 6.40 11.35
N SER A 106 -0.05 6.22 10.22
CA SER A 106 1.30 6.77 10.03
C SER A 106 2.32 6.29 11.09
N HIS A 107 3.33 7.09 11.38
CA HIS A 107 4.43 6.77 12.29
C HIS A 107 4.67 7.92 13.26
N ALA A 108 5.11 7.62 14.47
CA ALA A 108 5.30 8.60 15.53
C ALA A 108 6.04 9.89 15.10
N PRO A 109 7.18 9.84 14.39
CA PRO A 109 7.86 11.06 13.94
C PRO A 109 7.05 11.89 12.95
N SER A 110 6.25 11.25 12.11
CA SER A 110 5.40 11.93 11.11
C SER A 110 4.18 12.58 11.76
N VAL A 111 3.60 11.92 12.77
CA VAL A 111 2.47 12.44 13.54
C VAL A 111 2.92 13.62 14.40
N ALA A 112 4.06 13.52 15.08
CA ALA A 112 4.63 14.62 15.87
C ALA A 112 4.85 15.90 15.04
N ARG A 113 5.35 15.78 13.80
CA ARG A 113 5.49 16.93 12.88
C ARG A 113 4.16 17.59 12.52
N ARG A 114 3.04 16.88 12.65
CA ARG A 114 1.67 17.40 12.43
C ARG A 114 1.02 17.90 13.74
N GLY A 115 1.76 17.92 14.86
CA GLY A 115 1.24 18.31 16.17
C GLY A 115 0.34 17.26 16.82
N GLY A 116 0.33 16.02 16.31
CA GLY A 116 -0.46 14.92 16.86
C GLY A 116 0.27 14.11 17.91
N ASP A 117 -0.49 13.34 18.71
CA ASP A 117 -0.01 12.37 19.68
C ASP A 117 -0.22 10.94 19.18
N TYR A 118 0.87 10.18 19.05
CA TYR A 118 0.87 8.79 18.57
C TYR A 118 0.67 7.74 19.68
N ALA A 119 0.31 8.13 20.90
CA ALA A 119 0.27 7.24 22.08
C ALA A 119 -0.66 6.02 21.90
N ARG A 120 -1.79 6.17 21.21
CA ARG A 120 -2.82 5.12 21.06
C ARG A 120 -3.32 4.96 19.62
N PRO A 121 -2.48 4.49 18.66
CA PRO A 121 -2.81 4.47 17.25
C PRO A 121 -4.04 3.59 16.91
N LEU A 122 -4.21 2.44 17.59
CA LEU A 122 -5.37 1.57 17.38
C LEU A 122 -6.68 2.23 17.83
N ALA A 123 -6.69 2.89 18.99
CA ALA A 123 -7.87 3.61 19.46
C ALA A 123 -8.21 4.79 18.54
N LYS A 124 -7.18 5.51 18.09
CA LYS A 124 -7.34 6.60 17.11
C LYS A 124 -7.96 6.12 15.80
N MET A 125 -7.53 4.97 15.28
CA MET A 125 -8.11 4.38 14.08
C MET A 125 -9.57 3.98 14.30
N ARG A 126 -9.91 3.36 15.43
CA ARG A 126 -11.30 2.99 15.76
C ARG A 126 -12.23 4.21 15.82
N ASP A 127 -11.79 5.28 16.47
CA ASP A 127 -12.52 6.54 16.55
C ASP A 127 -12.71 7.15 15.16
N TYR A 128 -11.63 7.19 14.37
CA TYR A 128 -11.66 7.73 13.01
C TYR A 128 -12.64 6.98 12.10
N LEU A 129 -12.65 5.64 12.15
CA LEU A 129 -13.59 4.81 11.39
C LEU A 129 -15.05 5.06 11.81
N GLY A 130 -15.31 5.14 13.13
CA GLY A 130 -16.66 5.43 13.62
C GLY A 130 -17.18 6.80 13.16
N ARG A 131 -16.29 7.78 13.08
CA ARG A 131 -16.66 9.13 12.60
C ARG A 131 -16.85 9.15 11.08
N ILE A 132 -16.05 8.44 10.29
CA ILE A 132 -16.29 8.30 8.84
C ILE A 132 -17.64 7.66 8.54
N GLU A 133 -18.02 6.60 9.28
CA GLU A 133 -19.32 5.93 9.10
C GLU A 133 -20.48 6.89 9.38
N GLY A 134 -20.37 7.72 10.40
CA GLY A 134 -21.36 8.72 10.80
C GLY A 134 -21.31 10.03 9.99
N ALA A 135 -20.33 10.22 9.10
CA ALA A 135 -20.16 11.46 8.35
C ALA A 135 -21.35 11.73 7.42
N THR A 136 -21.80 12.98 7.40
CA THR A 136 -22.85 13.44 6.47
C THR A 136 -22.22 13.98 5.21
N PHE A 137 -22.66 13.48 4.06
CA PHE A 137 -22.25 13.97 2.74
C PHE A 137 -23.48 14.51 2.00
N MET A 138 -23.44 15.76 1.58
CA MET A 138 -24.55 16.45 0.91
C MET A 138 -24.51 16.37 -0.60
N GLY A 139 -23.41 15.84 -1.17
CA GLY A 139 -23.27 15.61 -2.61
C GLY A 139 -23.93 14.31 -3.08
N PRO A 140 -23.91 14.02 -4.39
CA PRO A 140 -24.32 12.73 -4.91
C PRO A 140 -23.49 11.61 -4.29
N PRO A 141 -24.11 10.53 -3.76
CA PRO A 141 -23.35 9.43 -3.17
C PRO A 141 -22.59 8.64 -4.26
N ALA A 142 -21.44 8.11 -3.89
CA ALA A 142 -20.73 7.15 -4.73
C ALA A 142 -21.55 5.85 -4.88
N ASP A 143 -21.71 5.36 -6.10
CA ASP A 143 -22.36 4.09 -6.42
C ASP A 143 -21.49 3.34 -7.48
N PRO A 144 -20.85 2.21 -7.14
CA PRO A 144 -20.84 1.55 -5.82
C PRO A 144 -20.13 2.38 -4.74
N PRO A 145 -20.45 2.13 -3.44
CA PRO A 145 -19.76 2.78 -2.33
C PRO A 145 -18.26 2.54 -2.35
N VAL A 146 -17.46 3.58 -2.03
CA VAL A 146 -16.00 3.46 -1.96
C VAL A 146 -15.59 2.51 -0.84
N PRO A 147 -14.86 1.42 -1.14
CA PRO A 147 -14.37 0.51 -0.12
C PRO A 147 -13.21 1.13 0.67
N VAL A 148 -13.12 0.74 1.94
CA VAL A 148 -12.03 1.14 2.84
C VAL A 148 -11.20 -0.09 3.20
N ILE A 149 -9.86 0.06 3.20
CA ILE A 149 -8.91 -0.94 3.71
C ILE A 149 -7.97 -0.29 4.72
N LEU A 150 -7.35 -1.09 5.59
CA LEU A 150 -6.43 -0.56 6.60
C LEU A 150 -4.98 -1.00 6.38
N ALA A 151 -4.02 -0.08 6.56
CA ALA A 151 -2.65 -0.49 6.82
C ALA A 151 -2.60 -1.25 8.15
N ALA A 152 -2.17 -2.50 8.12
CA ALA A 152 -2.20 -3.37 9.28
C ALA A 152 -1.01 -4.35 9.30
N LEU A 153 -0.22 -4.33 10.37
CA LEU A 153 0.90 -5.25 10.60
C LEU A 153 0.63 -6.16 11.80
N GLY A 154 0.21 -5.56 12.91
CA GLY A 154 -0.01 -6.31 14.15
C GLY A 154 -1.40 -6.92 14.23
N PRO A 155 -1.57 -7.99 15.05
CA PRO A 155 -2.79 -8.77 15.10
C PRO A 155 -4.04 -7.97 15.50
N GLN A 156 -3.88 -6.93 16.31
CA GLN A 156 -5.03 -6.11 16.71
C GLN A 156 -5.54 -5.22 15.58
N MET A 157 -4.64 -4.66 14.74
CA MET A 157 -5.03 -3.85 13.59
C MET A 157 -5.58 -4.74 12.48
N LEU A 158 -5.03 -5.95 12.28
CA LEU A 158 -5.58 -6.95 11.35
C LEU A 158 -7.01 -7.35 11.75
N ARG A 159 -7.26 -7.63 13.03
CA ARG A 159 -8.64 -7.91 13.52
C ARG A 159 -9.58 -6.71 13.36
N LEU A 160 -9.08 -5.48 13.54
CA LEU A 160 -9.88 -4.29 13.27
C LEU A 160 -10.23 -4.17 11.79
N ALA A 161 -9.27 -4.41 10.89
CA ALA A 161 -9.51 -4.45 9.46
C ALA A 161 -10.57 -5.49 9.09
N ALA A 162 -10.42 -6.73 9.60
CA ALA A 162 -11.35 -7.83 9.37
C ALA A 162 -12.79 -7.52 9.79
N SER A 163 -12.98 -6.80 10.90
CA SER A 163 -14.30 -6.60 11.50
C SER A 163 -15.00 -5.31 11.05
N ARG A 164 -14.28 -4.36 10.44
CA ARG A 164 -14.80 -3.01 10.21
C ARG A 164 -14.62 -2.50 8.78
N THR A 165 -13.80 -3.14 7.95
CA THR A 165 -13.44 -2.64 6.62
C THR A 165 -13.40 -3.76 5.59
N GLY A 166 -13.21 -3.41 4.30
CA GLY A 166 -13.11 -4.37 3.22
C GLY A 166 -11.80 -5.18 3.21
N GLY A 167 -10.79 -4.82 4.02
CA GLY A 167 -9.53 -5.56 4.01
C GLY A 167 -8.32 -4.87 4.64
N ALA A 168 -7.15 -5.43 4.37
CA ALA A 168 -5.87 -4.96 4.90
C ALA A 168 -4.78 -4.82 3.83
N HIS A 169 -3.92 -3.82 4.01
CA HIS A 169 -2.71 -3.57 3.24
C HIS A 169 -1.48 -3.61 4.15
N PRO A 170 -0.87 -4.79 4.38
CA PRO A 170 0.45 -4.89 5.01
C PRO A 170 1.52 -4.28 4.10
N TYR A 171 2.48 -3.59 4.71
CA TYR A 171 3.59 -2.97 4.00
C TYR A 171 4.91 -3.38 4.67
N PHE A 172 5.97 -3.58 3.87
CA PHE A 172 7.29 -3.96 4.37
C PHE A 172 7.26 -5.29 5.12
N VAL A 173 6.76 -6.34 4.47
CA VAL A 173 6.52 -7.65 5.09
C VAL A 173 7.03 -8.82 4.24
N PRO A 174 7.59 -9.89 4.84
CA PRO A 174 7.91 -11.11 4.13
C PRO A 174 6.65 -11.94 3.84
N VAL A 175 6.76 -12.95 2.97
CA VAL A 175 5.67 -13.89 2.62
C VAL A 175 5.03 -14.55 3.85
N GLU A 176 5.83 -14.87 4.87
CA GLU A 176 5.33 -15.44 6.12
C GLU A 176 4.28 -14.56 6.80
N HIS A 177 4.50 -13.25 6.82
CA HIS A 177 3.52 -12.32 7.38
C HIS A 177 2.19 -12.37 6.60
N THR A 178 2.20 -12.59 5.30
CA THR A 178 0.96 -12.71 4.51
C THR A 178 0.11 -13.88 4.98
N ARG A 179 0.71 -15.04 5.31
CA ARG A 179 0.00 -16.18 5.88
C ARG A 179 -0.62 -15.84 7.24
N ILE A 180 0.16 -15.22 8.13
CA ILE A 180 -0.31 -14.75 9.44
C ILE A 180 -1.45 -13.72 9.30
N ALA A 181 -1.31 -12.80 8.34
CA ALA A 181 -2.34 -11.79 8.08
C ALA A 181 -3.62 -12.42 7.55
N ARG A 182 -3.53 -13.41 6.65
CA ARG A 182 -4.69 -14.15 6.15
C ARG A 182 -5.41 -14.93 7.26
N GLU A 183 -4.67 -15.58 8.15
CA GLU A 183 -5.25 -16.25 9.32
C GLU A 183 -6.00 -15.27 10.23
N ALA A 184 -5.41 -14.10 10.47
CA ALA A 184 -6.02 -13.06 11.32
C ALA A 184 -7.25 -12.38 10.69
N LEU A 185 -7.29 -12.25 9.35
CA LEU A 185 -8.39 -11.66 8.60
C LEU A 185 -9.54 -12.65 8.36
N GLY A 186 -9.26 -13.94 8.27
CA GLY A 186 -10.22 -14.93 7.78
C GLY A 186 -10.38 -14.91 6.25
N SER A 187 -11.40 -15.53 5.71
CA SER A 187 -11.58 -15.73 4.26
C SER A 187 -12.32 -14.59 3.53
N GLY A 188 -12.98 -13.69 4.25
CA GLY A 188 -13.83 -12.66 3.63
C GLY A 188 -13.11 -11.38 3.24
N PRO A 189 -12.38 -10.74 4.17
CA PRO A 189 -11.74 -9.47 3.91
C PRO A 189 -10.54 -9.59 2.95
N TRP A 190 -10.38 -8.59 2.10
CA TRP A 190 -9.32 -8.52 1.10
C TRP A 190 -7.93 -8.32 1.73
N LEU A 191 -6.93 -9.04 1.24
CA LEU A 191 -5.55 -8.95 1.70
C LEU A 191 -4.63 -8.56 0.54
N ALA A 192 -4.02 -7.38 0.63
CA ALA A 192 -3.15 -6.82 -0.39
C ALA A 192 -1.82 -6.34 0.20
N PRO A 193 -0.83 -7.21 0.43
CA PRO A 193 0.49 -6.77 0.84
C PRO A 193 1.19 -5.96 -0.25
N GLU A 194 2.09 -5.05 0.16
CA GLU A 194 3.12 -4.53 -0.72
C GLU A 194 4.29 -5.50 -0.76
N GLN A 195 4.95 -5.63 -1.93
CA GLN A 195 6.22 -6.34 -2.10
C GLN A 195 7.22 -5.45 -2.85
N ALA A 196 8.27 -5.03 -2.14
CA ALA A 196 9.41 -4.35 -2.74
C ALA A 196 10.24 -5.33 -3.58
N VAL A 197 10.64 -4.90 -4.78
CA VAL A 197 11.39 -5.75 -5.71
C VAL A 197 12.55 -4.99 -6.37
N VAL A 198 13.61 -5.72 -6.74
CA VAL A 198 14.71 -5.23 -7.58
C VAL A 198 14.90 -6.20 -8.74
N VAL A 199 14.69 -5.74 -9.97
CA VAL A 199 14.95 -6.54 -11.17
C VAL A 199 16.42 -6.37 -11.56
N ALA A 200 17.30 -7.15 -10.93
CA ALA A 200 18.73 -7.16 -11.19
C ALA A 200 19.35 -8.49 -10.76
N SER A 201 20.23 -9.05 -11.59
CA SER A 201 20.89 -10.33 -11.33
C SER A 201 22.16 -10.20 -10.47
N ASP A 202 22.73 -8.99 -10.34
CA ASP A 202 23.89 -8.76 -9.46
C ASP A 202 23.45 -8.62 -8.00
N PRO A 203 23.87 -9.54 -7.09
CA PRO A 203 23.44 -9.52 -5.70
C PRO A 203 23.89 -8.28 -4.93
N GLY A 204 25.08 -7.74 -5.26
CA GLY A 204 25.64 -6.56 -4.61
C GLY A 204 24.78 -5.34 -4.89
N ARG A 205 24.47 -5.12 -6.15
CA ARG A 205 23.61 -4.02 -6.60
C ARG A 205 22.17 -4.15 -6.05
N ALA A 206 21.61 -5.35 -6.11
CA ALA A 206 20.26 -5.61 -5.63
C ALA A 206 20.13 -5.29 -4.13
N ARG A 207 21.07 -5.79 -3.31
CA ARG A 207 21.05 -5.52 -1.86
C ARG A 207 21.40 -4.09 -1.50
N GLU A 208 22.20 -3.38 -2.30
CA GLU A 208 22.43 -1.94 -2.14
C GLU A 208 21.13 -1.14 -2.27
N LEU A 209 20.38 -1.35 -3.35
CA LEU A 209 19.07 -0.71 -3.56
C LEU A 209 18.07 -1.08 -2.46
N ALA A 210 18.04 -2.36 -2.09
CA ALA A 210 17.19 -2.85 -1.01
C ALA A 210 17.51 -2.16 0.33
N ARG A 211 18.79 -2.08 0.74
CA ARG A 211 19.18 -1.42 2.00
C ARG A 211 18.94 0.08 1.98
N LYS A 212 19.12 0.74 0.84
CA LYS A 212 18.75 2.17 0.67
C LYS A 212 17.28 2.39 1.00
N HIS A 213 16.39 1.50 0.54
CA HIS A 213 14.97 1.51 0.85
C HIS A 213 14.70 1.14 2.31
N MET A 214 15.25 0.02 2.79
CA MET A 214 14.94 -0.57 4.10
C MET A 214 15.40 0.26 5.29
N SER A 215 16.56 0.94 5.20
CA SER A 215 17.17 1.68 6.32
C SER A 215 16.27 2.75 6.93
N GLY A 216 15.36 3.33 6.17
CA GLY A 216 14.33 4.23 6.67
C GLY A 216 13.28 3.54 7.52
N TYR A 217 12.82 2.38 7.08
CA TYR A 217 11.76 1.61 7.73
C TYR A 217 12.24 0.87 8.97
N LEU A 218 13.47 0.33 8.95
CA LEU A 218 14.07 -0.36 10.11
C LEU A 218 14.30 0.56 11.32
N ARG A 219 14.22 1.88 11.16
CA ARG A 219 14.22 2.86 12.25
C ARG A 219 12.83 3.14 12.84
N LEU A 220 11.77 2.59 12.26
CA LEU A 220 10.39 2.81 12.68
C LEU A 220 9.91 1.64 13.53
N ASP A 221 9.55 1.92 14.77
CA ASP A 221 9.17 0.95 15.81
C ASP A 221 8.15 -0.10 15.35
N ASN A 222 7.17 0.29 14.55
CA ASN A 222 6.13 -0.62 14.09
C ASN A 222 6.67 -1.72 13.17
N TYR A 223 7.62 -1.41 12.29
CA TYR A 223 8.26 -2.39 11.40
C TYR A 223 9.26 -3.25 12.16
N ARG A 224 10.14 -2.64 13.00
CA ARG A 224 11.05 -3.41 13.86
C ARG A 224 10.28 -4.42 14.71
N ARG A 225 9.28 -3.97 15.46
CA ARG A 225 8.45 -4.87 16.29
C ARG A 225 7.73 -5.94 15.49
N ASN A 226 7.38 -5.67 14.23
CA ASN A 226 6.80 -6.69 13.37
C ASN A 226 7.82 -7.77 13.02
N LEU A 227 9.03 -7.39 12.61
CA LEU A 227 10.10 -8.32 12.28
C LEU A 227 10.55 -9.15 13.51
N LEU A 228 10.68 -8.52 14.69
CA LEU A 228 10.97 -9.22 15.94
C LEU A 228 9.89 -10.27 16.28
N ARG A 229 8.61 -9.98 16.03
CA ARG A 229 7.52 -10.96 16.20
C ARG A 229 7.61 -12.13 15.23
N LEU A 230 8.20 -11.91 14.07
CA LEU A 230 8.45 -12.94 13.06
C LEU A 230 9.72 -13.77 13.34
N GLY A 231 10.42 -13.49 14.45
CA GLY A 231 11.58 -14.27 14.91
C GLY A 231 12.93 -13.69 14.55
N TRP A 232 13.00 -12.55 13.84
CA TRP A 232 14.26 -11.85 13.63
C TRP A 232 14.76 -11.25 14.95
N ASN A 233 16.08 -11.15 15.12
CA ASN A 233 16.66 -10.53 16.30
C ASN A 233 17.15 -9.09 16.03
N GLU A 234 17.41 -8.32 17.09
CA GLU A 234 17.81 -6.90 16.98
C GLU A 234 19.07 -6.71 16.14
N ALA A 235 20.08 -7.59 16.28
CA ALA A 235 21.34 -7.46 15.53
C ALA A 235 21.15 -7.65 14.02
N GLU A 236 20.21 -8.48 13.61
CA GLU A 236 19.88 -8.67 12.20
C GLU A 236 19.17 -7.46 11.56
N LEU A 237 18.60 -6.57 12.38
CA LEU A 237 17.88 -5.38 11.93
C LEU A 237 18.74 -4.10 11.90
N GLU A 238 20.00 -4.19 12.35
CA GLU A 238 20.94 -3.05 12.30
C GLU A 238 21.52 -2.87 10.89
N ASP A 239 22.13 -1.71 10.63
CA ASP A 239 22.88 -1.36 9.41
C ASP A 239 22.12 -1.59 8.09
N GLY A 240 20.80 -1.42 8.12
CA GLY A 240 19.94 -1.64 6.95
C GLY A 240 19.49 -3.08 6.74
N GLY A 241 19.74 -3.94 7.71
CA GLY A 241 19.36 -5.34 7.75
C GLY A 241 20.48 -6.30 7.27
N SER A 242 20.54 -7.47 7.93
CA SER A 242 21.38 -8.58 7.45
C SER A 242 20.95 -9.00 6.04
N ASP A 243 21.81 -9.70 5.30
CA ASP A 243 21.46 -10.24 3.97
C ASP A 243 20.17 -11.09 4.03
N ALA A 244 20.01 -11.88 5.08
CA ALA A 244 18.82 -12.71 5.27
C ALA A 244 17.53 -11.88 5.44
N VAL A 245 17.58 -10.79 6.21
CA VAL A 245 16.45 -9.87 6.36
C VAL A 245 16.15 -9.15 5.05
N VAL A 246 17.19 -8.70 4.35
CA VAL A 246 17.05 -8.06 3.03
C VAL A 246 16.36 -9.00 2.06
N ASP A 247 16.85 -10.23 1.92
CA ASP A 247 16.31 -11.22 0.98
C ASP A 247 14.89 -11.71 1.36
N ALA A 248 14.51 -11.58 2.64
CA ALA A 248 13.15 -11.87 3.08
C ALA A 248 12.15 -10.76 2.73
N ILE A 249 12.57 -9.49 2.82
CA ILE A 249 11.70 -8.32 2.61
C ILE A 249 11.68 -7.88 1.15
N VAL A 250 12.83 -7.90 0.46
CA VAL A 250 12.94 -7.45 -0.93
C VAL A 250 13.19 -8.63 -1.84
N ALA A 251 12.31 -8.87 -2.80
CA ALA A 251 12.56 -9.85 -3.84
C ALA A 251 13.54 -9.28 -4.87
N TRP A 252 14.59 -10.01 -5.22
CA TRP A 252 15.53 -9.57 -6.24
C TRP A 252 15.99 -10.73 -7.11
N GLY A 253 16.40 -10.42 -8.34
CA GLY A 253 16.79 -11.37 -9.35
C GLY A 253 16.32 -10.93 -10.72
N ASP A 254 16.27 -11.88 -11.66
CA ASP A 254 15.57 -11.67 -12.94
C ASP A 254 14.04 -11.57 -12.73
N ALA A 255 13.34 -11.20 -13.78
CA ALA A 255 11.88 -11.01 -13.69
C ALA A 255 11.14 -12.31 -13.34
N ASP A 256 11.66 -13.48 -13.69
CA ASP A 256 11.05 -14.78 -13.35
C ASP A 256 11.19 -15.07 -11.85
N THR A 257 12.38 -14.81 -11.28
CA THR A 257 12.63 -14.95 -9.84
C THR A 257 11.76 -14.00 -9.02
N VAL A 258 11.62 -12.75 -9.45
CA VAL A 258 10.76 -11.75 -8.79
C VAL A 258 9.30 -12.17 -8.89
N ALA A 259 8.84 -12.59 -10.07
CA ALA A 259 7.46 -13.05 -10.28
C ALA A 259 7.11 -14.26 -9.38
N GLU A 260 8.08 -15.15 -9.14
CA GLU A 260 7.86 -16.29 -8.23
C GLU A 260 7.61 -15.82 -6.78
N ARG A 261 8.33 -14.81 -6.29
CA ARG A 261 8.05 -14.22 -4.96
C ARG A 261 6.64 -13.64 -4.89
N ILE A 262 6.17 -12.99 -5.94
CA ILE A 262 4.79 -12.47 -6.00
C ILE A 262 3.79 -13.63 -5.93
N ARG A 263 4.00 -14.72 -6.67
CA ARG A 263 3.15 -15.92 -6.60
C ARG A 263 3.15 -16.55 -5.20
N GLN A 264 4.27 -16.52 -4.48
CA GLN A 264 4.33 -16.99 -3.08
C GLN A 264 3.43 -16.17 -2.15
N HIS A 265 3.34 -14.84 -2.29
CA HIS A 265 2.38 -14.02 -1.55
C HIS A 265 0.94 -14.42 -1.89
N LEU A 266 0.64 -14.62 -3.17
CA LEU A 266 -0.68 -15.05 -3.62
C LEU A 266 -1.03 -16.45 -3.08
N ALA A 267 -0.09 -17.39 -3.09
CA ALA A 267 -0.25 -18.72 -2.51
C ALA A 267 -0.38 -18.70 -0.98
N ALA A 268 0.23 -17.71 -0.32
CA ALA A 268 0.10 -17.48 1.12
C ALA A 268 -1.24 -16.83 1.52
N GLY A 269 -2.12 -16.55 0.55
CA GLY A 269 -3.46 -16.06 0.77
C GLY A 269 -3.67 -14.56 0.48
N ALA A 270 -2.72 -13.88 -0.18
CA ALA A 270 -2.97 -12.54 -0.71
C ALA A 270 -3.99 -12.62 -1.87
N ASP A 271 -4.93 -11.69 -1.91
CA ASP A 271 -5.84 -11.51 -3.04
C ASP A 271 -5.20 -10.67 -4.14
N HIS A 272 -4.30 -9.78 -3.75
CA HIS A 272 -3.58 -8.85 -4.62
C HIS A 272 -2.20 -8.55 -4.03
N VAL A 273 -1.22 -8.18 -4.85
CA VAL A 273 0.09 -7.70 -4.40
C VAL A 273 0.43 -6.38 -5.07
N GLY A 274 0.69 -5.35 -4.26
CA GLY A 274 1.24 -4.08 -4.74
C GLY A 274 2.75 -4.20 -4.96
N ILE A 275 3.21 -4.21 -6.20
CA ILE A 275 4.62 -4.37 -6.56
C ILE A 275 5.32 -3.01 -6.51
N GLN A 276 6.35 -2.87 -5.68
CA GLN A 276 7.17 -1.68 -5.60
C GLN A 276 8.57 -1.95 -6.19
N VAL A 277 8.81 -1.54 -7.43
CA VAL A 277 10.13 -1.67 -8.05
C VAL A 277 11.07 -0.61 -7.47
N LEU A 278 12.15 -1.06 -6.86
CA LEU A 278 13.23 -0.23 -6.34
C LEU A 278 14.26 0.00 -7.43
N SER A 279 14.44 1.24 -7.84
CA SER A 279 15.32 1.66 -8.93
C SER A 279 15.83 3.08 -8.68
N ASP A 280 16.88 3.49 -9.40
CA ASP A 280 17.28 4.91 -9.46
C ASP A 280 16.39 5.72 -10.42
N GLU A 281 15.60 5.06 -11.27
CA GLU A 281 14.60 5.70 -12.12
C GLU A 281 13.30 5.94 -11.34
N PRO A 282 12.68 7.14 -11.48
CA PRO A 282 11.39 7.42 -10.82
C PRO A 282 10.27 6.44 -11.23
N PHE A 283 10.26 6.06 -12.51
CA PHE A 283 9.29 5.10 -13.07
C PHE A 283 10.03 4.06 -13.91
N PRO A 284 10.42 2.90 -13.34
CA PRO A 284 11.16 1.84 -14.02
C PRO A 284 10.23 1.03 -14.94
N LEU A 285 9.83 1.63 -16.07
CA LEU A 285 8.80 1.08 -16.96
C LEU A 285 9.24 -0.25 -17.60
N ASN A 286 10.52 -0.40 -17.94
CA ASN A 286 11.02 -1.66 -18.52
C ASN A 286 10.92 -2.83 -17.54
N ASP A 287 11.24 -2.60 -16.26
CA ASP A 287 11.10 -3.63 -15.22
C ASP A 287 9.63 -3.98 -14.98
N LEU A 288 8.75 -2.96 -14.96
CA LEU A 288 7.31 -3.17 -14.82
C LEU A 288 6.71 -3.93 -16.00
N GLU A 289 7.15 -3.65 -17.24
CA GLU A 289 6.74 -4.38 -18.43
C GLU A 289 7.19 -5.85 -18.35
N ALA A 290 8.46 -6.09 -18.02
CA ALA A 290 8.99 -7.43 -17.84
C ALA A 290 8.24 -8.24 -16.76
N LEU A 291 7.76 -7.58 -15.69
CA LEU A 291 6.94 -8.22 -14.66
C LEU A 291 5.49 -8.41 -15.11
N ALA A 292 4.91 -7.49 -15.87
CA ALA A 292 3.58 -7.62 -16.45
C ALA A 292 3.47 -8.87 -17.34
N ASP A 293 4.45 -9.10 -18.23
CA ASP A 293 4.53 -10.26 -19.11
C ASP A 293 4.50 -11.62 -18.37
N ARG A 294 4.84 -11.63 -17.08
CA ARG A 294 4.92 -12.85 -16.26
C ARG A 294 3.76 -13.03 -15.28
N LEU A 295 3.06 -11.96 -15.01
CA LEU A 295 2.08 -11.91 -13.90
C LEU A 295 0.67 -11.56 -14.33
N LEU A 296 0.51 -10.94 -15.50
CA LEU A 296 -0.79 -10.57 -16.09
C LEU A 296 -1.15 -11.47 -17.24
#